data_dc581da0ec7c09e21a555c9a2053fd61
#
_entry.id   dc581da0ec7c09e21a555c9a2053fd61
#
_cell.length_a   1.000
_cell.length_b   1.000
_cell.length_c   1.000
_cell.angle_alpha   90.00
_cell.angle_beta   90.00
_cell.angle_gamma   90.00
#
_symmetry.space_group_name_H-M   'P 1'
#
loop_
_entity.id
_entity.type
_entity.pdbx_description
1 polymer ?
#
loop_
_entity_poly.entity_id
_entity_poly.type
_entity_poly.pdbx_seq_one_letter_code
_entity_poly.pdbx_strand_id
1 'polypeptide(L)'
;MKDREQKKGIAVNTLYTMGGLLWMNAVLQIVVTPLLNRLMGAEQLGNLLYITGLVAIICPSVGQALNTSRLVVRRDCEVTNGDYDWLLLIFGAIGSFVALVMSRNSITNMAMAVGVFIMFMLTVFRYYGDVEYRLNLNYRRYFIYYLLIGIGYLAGFGIYYVTGQWVWIYLIGEGAALIFVGVTGKVFHNFWNRSRFFSAALSRGFFLMLSYLVTNTTLNIDRLVIRQVLGNEQVTWYYVTSLIGKTLVLLIAPINTIVISYLTKRKERLTRLQYGKAALAGGIVSFVFFLACQVGTPLFVWLFYRNLYDSVKGIVTVVNLAQILGLYSAFLFILVLTFTDERWQLGLQLAHFGILLAVSIPAAKMYGLAGFAYASLGANILRVAAVIILGLVKAQNGKESKDEYR
;
A
#
# COMPACT_ATOMS: atom_id res chain seq x y z
N MET A 1 -2.28 -25.88 -27.60
CA MET A 1 -1.23 -26.21 -26.62
C MET A 1 -0.51 -24.94 -26.13
N LYS A 2 0.09 -24.11 -26.98
CA LYS A 2 0.80 -22.86 -26.59
C LYS A 2 0.03 -21.93 -25.65
N ASP A 3 -1.26 -21.70 -25.91
CA ASP A 3 -2.10 -20.78 -25.10
C ASP A 3 -2.33 -21.32 -23.67
N ARG A 4 -2.40 -22.64 -23.50
CA ARG A 4 -2.56 -23.31 -22.21
C ARG A 4 -1.28 -23.30 -21.37
N GLU A 5 -0.12 -23.46 -22.03
CA GLU A 5 1.19 -23.35 -21.39
C GLU A 5 1.49 -21.91 -20.97
N GLN A 6 1.15 -20.92 -21.81
CA GLN A 6 1.31 -19.52 -21.48
C GLN A 6 0.44 -19.11 -20.28
N LYS A 7 -0.83 -19.54 -20.23
CA LYS A 7 -1.74 -19.31 -19.10
C LYS A 7 -1.22 -19.97 -17.81
N LYS A 8 -0.67 -21.18 -17.91
CA LYS A 8 -0.06 -21.88 -16.77
C LYS A 8 1.19 -21.15 -16.26
N GLY A 9 2.02 -20.63 -17.15
CA GLY A 9 3.19 -19.82 -16.79
C GLY A 9 2.80 -18.52 -16.08
N ILE A 10 1.77 -17.80 -16.58
CA ILE A 10 1.26 -16.58 -15.93
C ILE A 10 0.72 -16.88 -14.54
N ALA A 11 -0.06 -17.96 -14.37
CA ALA A 11 -0.61 -18.34 -13.07
C ALA A 11 0.51 -18.66 -12.04
N VAL A 12 1.53 -19.41 -12.44
CA VAL A 12 2.68 -19.75 -11.58
C VAL A 12 3.46 -18.48 -11.19
N ASN A 13 3.70 -17.58 -12.13
CA ASN A 13 4.39 -16.32 -11.86
C ASN A 13 3.59 -15.41 -10.90
N THR A 14 2.27 -15.40 -11.05
CA THR A 14 1.37 -14.68 -10.12
C THR A 14 1.44 -15.28 -8.72
N LEU A 15 1.45 -16.60 -8.59
CA LEU A 15 1.59 -17.28 -7.31
C LEU A 15 2.93 -16.96 -6.62
N TYR A 16 4.05 -16.95 -7.35
CA TYR A 16 5.33 -16.52 -6.80
C TYR A 16 5.31 -15.08 -6.31
N THR A 17 4.74 -14.18 -7.11
CA THR A 17 4.69 -12.75 -6.76
C THR A 17 3.83 -12.52 -5.50
N MET A 18 2.64 -13.10 -5.47
CA MET A 18 1.73 -12.95 -4.33
C MET A 18 2.25 -13.68 -3.09
N GLY A 19 2.76 -14.91 -3.26
CA GLY A 19 3.24 -15.72 -2.15
C GLY A 19 4.37 -15.07 -1.39
N GLY A 20 5.34 -14.46 -2.08
CA GLY A 20 6.43 -13.73 -1.43
C GLY A 20 5.94 -12.52 -0.61
N LEU A 21 5.09 -11.69 -1.23
CA LEU A 21 4.53 -10.52 -0.56
C LEU A 21 3.64 -10.90 0.64
N LEU A 22 2.80 -11.93 0.48
CA LEU A 22 1.94 -12.42 1.57
C LEU A 22 2.77 -12.98 2.72
N TRP A 23 3.83 -13.75 2.43
CA TRP A 23 4.75 -14.27 3.44
C TRP A 23 5.39 -13.14 4.25
N MET A 24 6.03 -12.18 3.58
CA MET A 24 6.67 -11.04 4.25
C MET A 24 5.68 -10.29 5.16
N ASN A 25 4.49 -9.98 4.64
CA ASN A 25 3.46 -9.28 5.40
C ASN A 25 2.91 -10.14 6.55
N ALA A 26 2.69 -11.43 6.35
CA ALA A 26 2.23 -12.33 7.40
C ALA A 26 3.25 -12.42 8.54
N VAL A 27 4.52 -12.58 8.23
CA VAL A 27 5.58 -12.58 9.25
C VAL A 27 5.56 -11.29 10.06
N LEU A 28 5.54 -10.14 9.39
CA LEU A 28 5.58 -8.86 10.10
C LEU A 28 4.29 -8.59 10.88
N GLN A 29 3.11 -8.80 10.27
CA GLN A 29 1.84 -8.36 10.83
C GLN A 29 1.16 -9.40 11.73
N ILE A 30 1.37 -10.70 11.48
CA ILE A 30 0.73 -11.79 12.24
C ILE A 30 1.66 -12.36 13.31
N VAL A 31 2.98 -12.32 13.08
CA VAL A 31 3.95 -12.88 14.04
C VAL A 31 4.65 -11.78 14.82
N VAL A 32 5.41 -10.93 14.15
CA VAL A 32 6.30 -9.95 14.81
C VAL A 32 5.51 -8.88 15.55
N THR A 33 4.51 -8.25 14.91
CA THR A 33 3.77 -7.15 15.54
C THR A 33 2.97 -7.57 16.78
N PRO A 34 2.26 -8.73 16.81
CA PRO A 34 1.64 -9.20 18.06
C PRO A 34 2.63 -9.51 19.17
N LEU A 35 3.79 -10.09 18.84
CA LEU A 35 4.84 -10.34 19.84
C LEU A 35 5.40 -9.02 20.39
N LEU A 36 5.59 -8.01 19.55
CA LEU A 36 5.97 -6.67 19.99
C LEU A 36 4.92 -6.05 20.91
N ASN A 37 3.62 -6.21 20.61
CA ASN A 37 2.56 -5.74 21.50
C ASN A 37 2.64 -6.35 22.90
N ARG A 38 2.96 -7.64 22.98
CA ARG A 38 3.10 -8.35 24.27
C ARG A 38 4.33 -7.89 25.06
N LEU A 39 5.40 -7.52 24.37
CA LEU A 39 6.67 -7.14 25.02
C LEU A 39 6.74 -5.65 25.40
N MET A 40 6.27 -4.77 24.52
CA MET A 40 6.39 -3.32 24.72
C MET A 40 5.07 -2.62 25.09
N GLY A 41 3.93 -3.31 24.97
CA GLY A 41 2.62 -2.74 25.24
C GLY A 41 2.06 -1.88 24.10
N ALA A 42 0.78 -1.51 24.24
CA ALA A 42 0.03 -0.83 23.18
C ALA A 42 0.56 0.57 22.86
N GLU A 43 1.00 1.33 23.85
CA GLU A 43 1.49 2.70 23.67
C GLU A 43 2.79 2.74 22.86
N GLN A 44 3.78 1.93 23.27
CA GLN A 44 5.06 1.87 22.54
C GLN A 44 4.89 1.26 21.14
N LEU A 45 4.04 0.25 21.01
CA LEU A 45 3.67 -0.28 19.69
C LEU A 45 3.01 0.79 18.81
N GLY A 46 2.11 1.60 19.35
CA GLY A 46 1.49 2.70 18.62
C GLY A 46 2.50 3.73 18.11
N ASN A 47 3.52 4.02 18.90
CA ASN A 47 4.63 4.85 18.46
C ASN A 47 5.43 4.23 17.30
N LEU A 48 5.71 2.92 17.38
CA LEU A 48 6.32 2.16 16.28
C LEU A 48 5.42 2.15 15.04
N LEU A 49 4.12 1.92 15.20
CA LEU A 49 3.14 1.91 14.10
C LEU A 49 3.01 3.26 13.42
N TYR A 50 3.20 4.36 14.13
CA TYR A 50 3.30 5.69 13.54
C TYR A 50 4.53 5.81 12.63
N ILE A 51 5.72 5.42 13.13
CA ILE A 51 6.96 5.45 12.32
C ILE A 51 6.81 4.54 11.09
N THR A 52 6.28 3.34 11.26
CA THR A 52 6.04 2.44 10.12
C THR A 52 4.92 2.94 9.20
N GLY A 53 4.02 3.78 9.69
CA GLY A 53 3.06 4.54 8.88
C GLY A 53 3.77 5.54 7.96
N LEU A 54 4.76 6.28 8.47
CA LEU A 54 5.61 7.14 7.66
C LEU A 54 6.43 6.34 6.63
N VAL A 55 6.95 5.17 7.03
CA VAL A 55 7.61 4.22 6.09
C VAL A 55 6.65 3.84 4.96
N ALA A 56 5.41 3.46 5.29
CA ALA A 56 4.40 3.07 4.30
C ALA A 56 3.93 4.21 3.38
N ILE A 57 4.14 5.46 3.78
CA ILE A 57 3.87 6.64 2.95
C ILE A 57 5.08 6.98 2.07
N ILE A 58 6.24 7.19 2.68
CA ILE A 58 7.41 7.78 2.03
C ILE A 58 8.16 6.76 1.16
N CYS A 59 8.44 5.58 1.70
CA CYS A 59 9.32 4.64 1.01
C CYS A 59 8.75 4.09 -0.31
N PRO A 60 7.48 3.67 -0.40
CA PRO A 60 6.92 3.28 -1.69
C PRO A 60 6.69 4.49 -2.61
N SER A 61 6.48 5.69 -2.07
CA SER A 61 6.32 6.90 -2.89
C SER A 61 7.61 7.27 -3.62
N VAL A 62 8.76 6.91 -3.09
CA VAL A 62 10.05 7.08 -3.76
C VAL A 62 10.45 5.78 -4.47
N GLY A 63 10.67 4.69 -3.73
CA GLY A 63 11.24 3.46 -4.26
C GLY A 63 10.36 2.77 -5.30
N GLN A 64 9.08 2.56 -5.01
CA GLN A 64 8.17 1.89 -5.94
C GLN A 64 7.76 2.79 -7.11
N ALA A 65 7.67 4.11 -6.91
CA ALA A 65 7.42 5.03 -8.01
C ALA A 65 8.57 5.03 -9.02
N LEU A 66 9.83 5.06 -8.55
CA LEU A 66 11.00 4.96 -9.41
C LEU A 66 11.13 3.58 -10.09
N ASN A 67 10.77 2.51 -9.37
CA ASN A 67 10.66 1.17 -9.94
C ASN A 67 9.68 1.15 -11.14
N THR A 68 8.48 1.69 -10.95
CA THR A 68 7.46 1.78 -11.99
C THR A 68 7.92 2.71 -13.14
N SER A 69 8.53 3.85 -12.82
CA SER A 69 9.11 4.76 -13.81
C SER A 69 10.12 4.03 -14.71
N ARG A 70 11.02 3.24 -14.12
CA ARG A 70 12.02 2.48 -14.87
C ARG A 70 11.42 1.48 -15.85
N LEU A 71 10.36 0.77 -15.43
CA LEU A 71 9.65 -0.18 -16.29
C LEU A 71 9.02 0.51 -17.52
N VAL A 72 8.53 1.74 -17.34
CA VAL A 72 7.89 2.52 -18.41
C VAL A 72 8.93 3.19 -19.30
N VAL A 73 9.88 3.91 -18.72
CA VAL A 73 10.87 4.72 -19.47
C VAL A 73 11.79 3.85 -20.32
N ARG A 74 12.14 2.64 -19.86
CA ARG A 74 12.98 1.71 -20.62
C ARG A 74 12.39 1.33 -22.00
N ARG A 75 11.10 1.51 -22.19
CA ARG A 75 10.47 1.24 -23.52
C ARG A 75 10.84 2.27 -24.56
N ASP A 76 11.07 3.51 -24.12
CA ASP A 76 11.24 4.66 -25.01
C ASP A 76 12.68 5.18 -25.01
N CYS A 77 13.45 4.93 -23.93
CA CYS A 77 14.78 5.50 -23.71
C CYS A 77 15.75 4.47 -23.11
N GLU A 78 17.01 4.52 -23.50
CA GLU A 78 18.10 3.73 -22.91
C GLU A 78 18.62 4.38 -21.63
N VAL A 79 17.90 4.16 -20.53
CA VAL A 79 18.28 4.61 -19.19
C VAL A 79 19.26 3.65 -18.53
N THR A 80 20.21 4.19 -17.77
CA THR A 80 21.19 3.40 -17.01
C THR A 80 20.75 3.17 -15.57
N ASN A 81 21.44 2.27 -14.86
CA ASN A 81 21.22 2.06 -13.43
C ASN A 81 21.47 3.36 -12.65
N GLY A 82 22.59 4.02 -12.92
CA GLY A 82 22.99 5.23 -12.21
C GLY A 82 21.98 6.38 -12.31
N ASP A 83 21.15 6.45 -13.36
CA ASP A 83 20.08 7.45 -13.45
C ASP A 83 19.09 7.30 -12.29
N TYR A 84 18.69 6.06 -11.98
CA TYR A 84 17.74 5.78 -10.91
C TYR A 84 18.42 5.72 -9.53
N ASP A 85 19.65 5.25 -9.45
CA ASP A 85 20.40 5.16 -8.21
C ASP A 85 20.63 6.56 -7.60
N TRP A 86 20.93 7.56 -8.43
CA TRP A 86 20.99 8.95 -8.02
C TRP A 86 19.65 9.49 -7.51
N LEU A 87 18.55 9.18 -8.21
CA LEU A 87 17.21 9.60 -7.79
C LEU A 87 16.82 8.96 -6.46
N LEU A 88 17.16 7.68 -6.27
CA LEU A 88 16.95 6.97 -5.01
C LEU A 88 17.72 7.60 -3.85
N LEU A 89 19.00 7.95 -4.06
CA LEU A 89 19.81 8.60 -3.04
C LEU A 89 19.23 9.97 -2.67
N ILE A 90 18.96 10.82 -3.65
CA ILE A 90 18.50 12.18 -3.40
C ILE A 90 17.12 12.16 -2.75
N PHE A 91 16.12 11.56 -3.39
CA PHE A 91 14.76 11.57 -2.88
C PHE A 91 14.58 10.65 -1.67
N GLY A 92 15.36 9.56 -1.59
CA GLY A 92 15.42 8.71 -0.41
C GLY A 92 15.96 9.44 0.81
N ALA A 93 17.07 10.18 0.65
CA ALA A 93 17.64 10.98 1.74
C ALA A 93 16.70 12.10 2.18
N ILE A 94 16.08 12.83 1.23
CA ILE A 94 15.09 13.88 1.55
C ILE A 94 13.90 13.25 2.29
N GLY A 95 13.33 12.17 1.78
CA GLY A 95 12.19 11.48 2.41
C GLY A 95 12.54 10.94 3.80
N SER A 96 13.73 10.34 3.96
CA SER A 96 14.22 9.84 5.26
C SER A 96 14.41 10.97 6.26
N PHE A 97 14.94 12.10 5.82
CA PHE A 97 15.11 13.29 6.68
C PHE A 97 13.74 13.86 7.10
N VAL A 98 12.81 14.01 6.18
CA VAL A 98 11.42 14.45 6.50
C VAL A 98 10.78 13.50 7.52
N ALA A 99 10.91 12.19 7.32
CA ALA A 99 10.40 11.20 8.25
C ALA A 99 11.06 11.31 9.64
N LEU A 100 12.36 11.55 9.68
CA LEU A 100 13.09 11.76 10.93
C LEU A 100 12.58 12.98 11.69
N VAL A 101 12.38 14.11 10.99
CA VAL A 101 11.82 15.33 11.58
C VAL A 101 10.39 15.08 12.10
N MET A 102 9.55 14.40 11.33
CA MET A 102 8.18 14.05 11.75
C MET A 102 8.15 13.10 12.95
N SER A 103 9.13 12.20 13.06
CA SER A 103 9.23 11.22 14.15
C SER A 103 10.09 11.67 15.33
N ARG A 104 10.57 12.90 15.36
CA ARG A 104 11.51 13.42 16.40
C ARG A 104 11.06 13.13 17.82
N ASN A 105 9.77 13.29 18.12
CA ASN A 105 9.20 13.02 19.46
C ASN A 105 9.11 11.52 19.82
N SER A 106 9.43 10.64 18.88
CA SER A 106 9.41 9.19 19.01
C SER A 106 10.81 8.60 19.15
N ILE A 107 11.84 9.43 18.99
CA ILE A 107 13.25 9.06 18.94
C ILE A 107 13.88 9.47 20.25
N THR A 108 14.46 8.49 20.95
CA THR A 108 14.98 8.70 22.31
C THR A 108 16.45 9.13 22.35
N ASN A 109 17.23 8.74 21.33
CA ASN A 109 18.66 9.03 21.27
C ASN A 109 19.19 9.10 19.84
N MET A 110 20.42 9.58 19.68
CA MET A 110 21.06 9.75 18.37
C MET A 110 21.27 8.42 17.63
N ALA A 111 21.59 7.35 18.35
CA ALA A 111 21.75 6.02 17.73
C ALA A 111 20.44 5.53 17.09
N MET A 112 19.32 5.73 17.77
CA MET A 112 17.98 5.44 17.22
C MET A 112 17.66 6.33 16.02
N ALA A 113 18.02 7.62 16.06
CA ALA A 113 17.83 8.54 14.93
C ALA A 113 18.58 8.04 13.67
N VAL A 114 19.83 7.68 13.83
CA VAL A 114 20.66 7.11 12.74
C VAL A 114 20.06 5.79 12.26
N GLY A 115 19.67 4.90 13.18
CA GLY A 115 19.02 3.62 12.83
C GLY A 115 17.72 3.81 12.05
N VAL A 116 16.87 4.74 12.45
CA VAL A 116 15.62 5.08 11.74
C VAL A 116 15.93 5.66 10.37
N PHE A 117 16.89 6.58 10.24
CA PHE A 117 17.31 7.12 8.95
C PHE A 117 17.78 6.01 8.00
N ILE A 118 18.67 5.13 8.47
CA ILE A 118 19.16 4.00 7.69
C ILE A 118 18.00 3.06 7.30
N MET A 119 17.08 2.78 8.23
CA MET A 119 15.88 1.96 7.96
C MET A 119 15.06 2.53 6.80
N PHE A 120 14.79 3.84 6.80
CA PHE A 120 14.06 4.47 5.69
C PHE A 120 14.82 4.35 4.37
N MET A 121 16.12 4.62 4.37
CA MET A 121 16.96 4.48 3.17
C MET A 121 16.94 3.05 2.64
N LEU A 122 17.21 2.05 3.49
CA LEU A 122 17.17 0.64 3.09
C LEU A 122 15.80 0.23 2.53
N THR A 123 14.72 0.72 3.15
CA THR A 123 13.36 0.42 2.69
C THR A 123 13.06 1.08 1.33
N VAL A 124 13.51 2.30 1.08
CA VAL A 124 13.41 2.95 -0.25
C VAL A 124 14.11 2.10 -1.31
N PHE A 125 15.36 1.70 -1.04
CA PHE A 125 16.13 0.87 -1.95
C PHE A 125 15.49 -0.53 -2.14
N ARG A 126 14.90 -1.09 -1.10
CA ARG A 126 14.17 -2.37 -1.18
C ARG A 126 12.94 -2.27 -2.09
N TYR A 127 12.14 -1.20 -1.99
CA TYR A 127 11.00 -0.99 -2.89
C TYR A 127 11.41 -0.82 -4.35
N TYR A 128 12.61 -0.32 -4.60
CA TYR A 128 13.15 -0.24 -5.94
C TYR A 128 13.82 -1.54 -6.40
N GLY A 129 14.55 -2.22 -5.53
CA GLY A 129 15.41 -3.36 -5.88
C GLY A 129 14.68 -4.53 -6.54
N ASP A 130 13.40 -4.72 -6.25
CA ASP A 130 12.60 -5.79 -6.88
C ASP A 130 12.40 -5.60 -8.39
N VAL A 131 12.68 -4.39 -8.94
CA VAL A 131 12.65 -4.10 -10.38
C VAL A 131 13.59 -5.02 -11.16
N GLU A 132 14.72 -5.44 -10.57
CA GLU A 132 15.65 -6.40 -11.16
C GLU A 132 14.95 -7.66 -11.66
N TYR A 133 14.14 -8.23 -10.80
CA TYR A 133 13.45 -9.49 -11.08
C TYR A 133 12.23 -9.30 -12.00
N ARG A 134 11.60 -8.14 -11.93
CA ARG A 134 10.47 -7.78 -12.81
C ARG A 134 10.92 -7.50 -14.23
N LEU A 135 12.05 -6.81 -14.42
CA LEU A 135 12.65 -6.55 -15.72
C LEU A 135 13.10 -7.83 -16.44
N ASN A 136 13.59 -8.80 -15.65
CA ASN A 136 14.11 -10.08 -16.16
C ASN A 136 13.06 -11.20 -16.12
N LEU A 137 11.81 -10.90 -15.74
CA LEU A 137 10.69 -11.85 -15.57
C LEU A 137 11.06 -13.05 -14.67
N ASN A 138 11.98 -12.85 -13.71
CA ASN A 138 12.47 -13.89 -12.81
C ASN A 138 11.67 -13.90 -11.50
N TYR A 139 10.42 -14.34 -11.57
CA TYR A 139 9.51 -14.33 -10.44
C TYR A 139 9.87 -15.32 -9.31
N ARG A 140 10.68 -16.34 -9.60
CA ARG A 140 11.23 -17.23 -8.57
C ARG A 140 12.21 -16.48 -7.66
N ARG A 141 13.12 -15.67 -8.23
CA ARG A 141 14.03 -14.82 -7.43
C ARG A 141 13.26 -13.69 -6.73
N TYR A 142 12.22 -13.16 -7.35
CA TYR A 142 11.29 -12.22 -6.71
C TYR A 142 10.67 -12.82 -5.43
N PHE A 143 10.20 -14.07 -5.48
CA PHE A 143 9.68 -14.79 -4.31
C PHE A 143 10.74 -14.96 -3.22
N ILE A 144 11.95 -15.43 -3.57
CA ILE A 144 13.05 -15.59 -2.62
C ILE A 144 13.43 -14.26 -1.98
N TYR A 145 13.43 -13.16 -2.74
CA TYR A 145 13.68 -11.82 -2.24
C TYR A 145 12.75 -11.46 -1.07
N TYR A 146 11.46 -11.64 -1.24
CA TYR A 146 10.47 -11.37 -0.19
C TYR A 146 10.48 -12.42 0.93
N LEU A 147 10.85 -13.65 0.61
CA LEU A 147 11.05 -14.71 1.62
C LEU A 147 12.16 -14.32 2.59
N LEU A 148 13.30 -13.86 2.07
CA LEU A 148 14.45 -13.43 2.87
C LEU A 148 14.15 -12.21 3.74
N ILE A 149 13.32 -11.28 3.27
CA ILE A 149 12.87 -10.15 4.10
C ILE A 149 12.10 -10.68 5.32
N GLY A 150 11.14 -11.58 5.13
CA GLY A 150 10.40 -12.17 6.24
C GLY A 150 11.29 -12.92 7.23
N ILE A 151 12.24 -13.72 6.74
CA ILE A 151 13.23 -14.38 7.60
C ILE A 151 14.09 -13.34 8.34
N GLY A 152 14.50 -12.28 7.65
CA GLY A 152 15.26 -11.17 8.24
C GLY A 152 14.49 -10.44 9.35
N TYR A 153 13.17 -10.27 9.20
CA TYR A 153 12.33 -9.71 10.27
C TYR A 153 12.29 -10.61 11.51
N LEU A 154 12.24 -11.94 11.34
CA LEU A 154 12.31 -12.88 12.46
C LEU A 154 13.69 -12.84 13.14
N ALA A 155 14.77 -12.83 12.38
CA ALA A 155 16.12 -12.71 12.92
C ALA A 155 16.31 -11.38 13.64
N GLY A 156 15.86 -10.28 13.04
CA GLY A 156 15.89 -8.95 13.68
C GLY A 156 15.03 -8.88 14.95
N PHE A 157 13.91 -9.60 15.00
CA PHE A 157 13.12 -9.74 16.22
C PHE A 157 13.90 -10.48 17.32
N GLY A 158 14.69 -11.50 16.98
CA GLY A 158 15.61 -12.15 17.92
C GLY A 158 16.63 -11.16 18.49
N ILE A 159 17.19 -10.26 17.67
CA ILE A 159 18.11 -9.22 18.14
C ILE A 159 17.37 -8.19 19.02
N TYR A 160 16.14 -7.81 18.64
CA TYR A 160 15.29 -6.94 19.46
C TYR A 160 15.09 -7.53 20.87
N TYR A 161 14.84 -8.83 20.98
CA TYR A 161 14.63 -9.50 22.27
C TYR A 161 15.82 -9.35 23.22
N VAL A 162 17.06 -9.28 22.67
CA VAL A 162 18.29 -9.10 23.47
C VAL A 162 18.61 -7.62 23.71
N THR A 163 18.39 -6.76 22.71
CA THR A 163 18.85 -5.36 22.74
C THR A 163 17.78 -4.37 23.17
N GLY A 164 16.49 -4.73 23.10
CA GLY A 164 15.34 -3.83 23.29
C GLY A 164 15.15 -2.82 22.15
N GLN A 165 15.93 -2.88 21.07
CA GLN A 165 15.91 -1.92 19.98
C GLN A 165 15.16 -2.47 18.77
N TRP A 166 13.91 -2.07 18.59
CA TRP A 166 13.04 -2.55 17.50
C TRP A 166 13.52 -2.23 16.08
N VAL A 167 14.38 -1.24 15.92
CA VAL A 167 14.94 -0.84 14.61
C VAL A 167 15.66 -2.01 13.92
N TRP A 168 16.29 -2.91 14.69
CA TRP A 168 16.99 -4.09 14.17
C TRP A 168 16.09 -5.01 13.34
N ILE A 169 14.80 -5.07 13.66
CA ILE A 169 13.83 -5.89 12.91
C ILE A 169 13.85 -5.48 11.43
N TYR A 170 13.76 -4.18 11.21
CA TYR A 170 13.71 -3.63 9.84
C TYR A 170 15.10 -3.59 9.20
N LEU A 171 16.14 -3.21 9.93
CA LEU A 171 17.50 -3.16 9.39
C LEU A 171 17.96 -4.53 8.85
N ILE A 172 17.69 -5.61 9.58
CA ILE A 172 18.05 -6.96 9.15
C ILE A 172 17.17 -7.42 7.98
N GLY A 173 15.87 -7.20 8.05
CA GLY A 173 14.94 -7.59 6.98
C GLY A 173 15.21 -6.88 5.66
N GLU A 174 15.29 -5.56 5.69
CA GLU A 174 15.54 -4.74 4.50
C GLU A 174 17.00 -4.93 4.00
N GLY A 175 17.96 -5.09 4.92
CA GLY A 175 19.35 -5.38 4.58
C GLY A 175 19.51 -6.73 3.87
N ALA A 176 18.83 -7.77 4.33
CA ALA A 176 18.85 -9.08 3.67
C ALA A 176 18.35 -9.01 2.22
N ALA A 177 17.31 -8.21 1.97
CA ALA A 177 16.82 -7.97 0.61
C ALA A 177 17.87 -7.32 -0.28
N LEU A 178 18.53 -6.27 0.22
CA LEU A 178 19.54 -5.53 -0.55
C LEU A 178 20.81 -6.36 -0.79
N ILE A 179 21.24 -7.15 0.19
CA ILE A 179 22.34 -8.10 0.00
C ILE A 179 21.97 -9.11 -1.09
N PHE A 180 20.76 -9.68 -1.04
CA PHE A 180 20.33 -10.65 -2.03
C PHE A 180 20.27 -10.07 -3.45
N VAL A 181 19.71 -8.86 -3.63
CA VAL A 181 19.66 -8.23 -4.95
C VAL A 181 21.04 -7.78 -5.42
N GLY A 182 21.93 -7.36 -4.51
CA GLY A 182 23.31 -7.02 -4.82
C GLY A 182 24.13 -8.20 -5.33
N VAL A 183 23.89 -9.39 -4.78
CA VAL A 183 24.58 -10.63 -5.18
C VAL A 183 23.97 -11.25 -6.44
N THR A 184 22.64 -11.23 -6.57
CA THR A 184 21.94 -11.97 -7.65
C THR A 184 21.51 -11.11 -8.83
N GLY A 185 21.56 -9.80 -8.68
CA GLY A 185 21.12 -8.81 -9.68
C GLY A 185 22.22 -7.85 -10.10
N LYS A 186 21.88 -7.02 -11.07
CA LYS A 186 22.78 -6.01 -11.62
C LYS A 186 22.23 -4.60 -11.50
N VAL A 187 21.08 -4.42 -10.84
CA VAL A 187 20.34 -3.16 -10.78
C VAL A 187 21.13 -2.04 -10.13
N PHE A 188 22.03 -2.34 -9.20
CA PHE A 188 22.92 -1.38 -8.53
C PHE A 188 24.37 -1.39 -9.07
N HIS A 189 24.64 -2.07 -10.19
CA HIS A 189 25.94 -2.00 -10.83
C HIS A 189 26.09 -0.68 -11.60
N ASN A 190 27.31 -0.14 -11.62
CA ASN A 190 27.62 1.14 -12.26
C ASN A 190 26.79 2.31 -11.70
N PHE A 191 26.63 2.33 -10.40
CA PHE A 191 25.81 3.24 -9.61
C PHE A 191 25.99 4.73 -10.00
N TRP A 192 27.21 5.14 -10.34
CA TRP A 192 27.54 6.55 -10.63
C TRP A 192 27.34 6.96 -12.09
N ASN A 193 27.08 6.03 -13.00
CA ASN A 193 26.97 6.29 -14.44
C ASN A 193 25.58 6.85 -14.80
N ARG A 194 25.57 8.14 -15.17
CA ARG A 194 24.37 8.81 -15.69
C ARG A 194 24.31 8.73 -17.22
N SER A 195 23.12 8.51 -17.76
CA SER A 195 22.86 8.60 -19.18
C SER A 195 22.42 10.02 -19.60
N ARG A 196 22.38 10.26 -20.90
CA ARG A 196 21.75 11.47 -21.47
C ARG A 196 20.25 11.57 -21.20
N PHE A 197 19.62 10.48 -20.79
CA PHE A 197 18.18 10.38 -20.50
C PHE A 197 17.83 10.59 -19.02
N PHE A 198 18.79 11.01 -18.19
CA PHE A 198 18.55 11.30 -16.76
C PHE A 198 17.38 12.27 -16.55
N SER A 199 17.23 13.32 -17.39
CA SER A 199 16.12 14.27 -17.29
C SER A 199 14.76 13.62 -17.54
N ALA A 200 14.68 12.66 -18.45
CA ALA A 200 13.44 11.90 -18.70
C ALA A 200 13.09 10.99 -17.52
N ALA A 201 14.09 10.30 -16.94
CA ALA A 201 13.92 9.49 -15.74
C ALA A 201 13.47 10.34 -14.53
N LEU A 202 14.09 11.52 -14.33
CA LEU A 202 13.73 12.47 -13.29
C LEU A 202 12.30 12.98 -13.45
N SER A 203 11.93 13.48 -14.63
CA SER A 203 10.59 14.05 -14.86
C SER A 203 9.48 13.02 -14.65
N ARG A 204 9.58 11.86 -15.32
CA ARG A 204 8.57 10.78 -15.15
C ARG A 204 8.57 10.20 -13.73
N GLY A 205 9.76 10.03 -13.13
CA GLY A 205 9.91 9.57 -11.75
C GLY A 205 9.26 10.52 -10.76
N PHE A 206 9.48 11.83 -10.90
CA PHE A 206 8.93 12.85 -10.01
C PHE A 206 7.38 12.88 -10.04
N PHE A 207 6.76 12.88 -11.23
CA PHE A 207 5.31 12.84 -11.32
C PHE A 207 4.70 11.57 -10.71
N LEU A 208 5.35 10.41 -10.93
CA LEU A 208 4.92 9.17 -10.28
C LEU A 208 5.11 9.23 -8.77
N MET A 209 6.21 9.78 -8.27
CA MET A 209 6.42 9.97 -6.83
C MET A 209 5.32 10.80 -6.18
N LEU A 210 4.90 11.91 -6.81
CA LEU A 210 3.78 12.72 -6.31
C LEU A 210 2.46 11.94 -6.29
N SER A 211 2.17 11.18 -7.34
CA SER A 211 0.96 10.34 -7.41
C SER A 211 0.96 9.26 -6.33
N TYR A 212 2.09 8.56 -6.16
CA TYR A 212 2.23 7.57 -5.10
C TYR A 212 2.18 8.19 -3.70
N LEU A 213 2.72 9.40 -3.52
CA LEU A 213 2.67 10.09 -2.23
C LEU A 213 1.23 10.39 -1.83
N VAL A 214 0.41 10.93 -2.73
CA VAL A 214 -1.02 11.18 -2.46
C VAL A 214 -1.75 9.89 -2.13
N THR A 215 -1.53 8.83 -2.91
CA THR A 215 -2.18 7.54 -2.72
C THR A 215 -1.79 6.90 -1.39
N ASN A 216 -0.49 6.81 -1.11
CA ASN A 216 0.02 6.18 0.11
C ASN A 216 -0.33 6.98 1.36
N THR A 217 -0.35 8.32 1.26
CA THR A 217 -0.83 9.17 2.36
C THR A 217 -2.30 8.88 2.65
N THR A 218 -3.15 8.84 1.64
CA THR A 218 -4.59 8.52 1.82
C THR A 218 -4.80 7.17 2.49
N LEU A 219 -4.00 6.16 2.17
CA LEU A 219 -4.11 4.81 2.73
C LEU A 219 -3.60 4.69 4.17
N ASN A 220 -2.70 5.57 4.61
CA ASN A 220 -2.03 5.47 5.91
C ASN A 220 -2.22 6.70 6.81
N ILE A 221 -3.06 7.66 6.39
CA ILE A 221 -3.31 8.90 7.14
C ILE A 221 -3.92 8.65 8.51
N ASP A 222 -4.65 7.54 8.67
CA ASP A 222 -5.23 7.10 9.93
C ASP A 222 -4.20 7.08 11.06
N ARG A 223 -3.02 6.49 10.83
CA ARG A 223 -1.96 6.41 11.86
C ARG A 223 -1.43 7.78 12.24
N LEU A 224 -1.34 8.70 11.29
CA LEU A 224 -0.83 10.05 11.53
C LEU A 224 -1.85 10.88 12.30
N VAL A 225 -3.10 10.89 11.85
CA VAL A 225 -4.18 11.67 12.46
C VAL A 225 -4.49 11.16 13.87
N ILE A 226 -4.68 9.85 14.03
CA ILE A 226 -5.01 9.26 15.33
C ILE A 226 -3.91 9.57 16.34
N ARG A 227 -2.64 9.41 15.98
CA ARG A 227 -1.54 9.74 16.88
C ARG A 227 -1.57 11.19 17.33
N GLN A 228 -1.77 12.12 16.40
CA GLN A 228 -1.74 13.56 16.71
C GLN A 228 -2.92 14.01 17.56
N VAL A 229 -4.08 13.37 17.40
CA VAL A 229 -5.31 13.79 18.04
C VAL A 229 -5.62 13.00 19.31
N LEU A 230 -5.32 11.69 19.32
CA LEU A 230 -5.74 10.76 20.36
C LEU A 230 -4.57 10.07 21.10
N GLY A 231 -3.37 10.08 20.52
CA GLY A 231 -2.19 9.47 21.12
C GLY A 231 -1.83 8.09 20.55
N ASN A 232 -0.71 7.54 21.05
CA ASN A 232 -0.09 6.34 20.49
C ASN A 232 -0.93 5.07 20.71
N GLU A 233 -1.50 4.87 21.87
CA GLU A 233 -2.29 3.68 22.20
C GLU A 233 -3.47 3.50 21.24
N GLN A 234 -4.16 4.58 20.90
CA GLN A 234 -5.27 4.59 19.96
C GLN A 234 -4.85 4.22 18.54
N VAL A 235 -3.61 4.49 18.14
CA VAL A 235 -3.04 4.01 16.87
C VAL A 235 -2.98 2.50 16.86
N THR A 236 -2.53 1.88 17.95
CA THR A 236 -2.51 0.41 18.09
C THR A 236 -3.92 -0.17 18.01
N TRP A 237 -4.88 0.40 18.72
CA TRP A 237 -6.27 -0.07 18.71
C TRP A 237 -6.88 -0.02 17.30
N TYR A 238 -6.70 1.10 16.60
CA TYR A 238 -7.20 1.23 15.23
C TYR A 238 -6.47 0.32 14.24
N TYR A 239 -5.15 0.19 14.39
CA TYR A 239 -4.35 -0.70 13.55
C TYR A 239 -4.83 -2.14 13.65
N VAL A 240 -5.00 -2.66 14.86
CA VAL A 240 -5.40 -4.05 15.11
C VAL A 240 -6.80 -4.34 14.53
N THR A 241 -7.73 -3.39 14.63
CA THR A 241 -9.08 -3.53 14.07
C THR A 241 -9.13 -3.39 12.56
N SER A 242 -8.25 -2.58 11.97
CA SER A 242 -8.23 -2.34 10.51
C SER A 242 -7.38 -3.34 9.73
N LEU A 243 -6.53 -4.13 10.40
CA LEU A 243 -5.51 -4.95 9.75
C LEU A 243 -6.08 -5.98 8.78
N ILE A 244 -7.10 -6.72 9.16
CA ILE A 244 -7.72 -7.75 8.30
C ILE A 244 -8.32 -7.10 7.05
N GLY A 245 -9.08 -6.01 7.21
CA GLY A 245 -9.65 -5.27 6.09
C GLY A 245 -8.57 -4.72 5.12
N LYS A 246 -7.49 -4.16 5.65
CA LYS A 246 -6.35 -3.67 4.85
C LYS A 246 -5.61 -4.81 4.12
N THR A 247 -5.49 -5.98 4.73
CA THR A 247 -4.83 -7.15 4.12
C THR A 247 -5.61 -7.67 2.90
N LEU A 248 -6.94 -7.54 2.89
CA LEU A 248 -7.76 -7.92 1.73
C LEU A 248 -7.41 -7.12 0.46
N VAL A 249 -6.89 -5.90 0.59
CA VAL A 249 -6.41 -5.11 -0.56
C VAL A 249 -5.34 -5.87 -1.33
N LEU A 250 -4.44 -6.58 -0.65
CA LEU A 250 -3.37 -7.36 -1.28
C LEU A 250 -3.94 -8.54 -2.10
N LEU A 251 -5.06 -9.10 -1.68
CA LEU A 251 -5.73 -10.20 -2.40
C LEU A 251 -6.52 -9.70 -3.62
N ILE A 252 -7.03 -8.48 -3.57
CA ILE A 252 -7.87 -7.91 -4.64
C ILE A 252 -7.03 -7.22 -5.73
N ALA A 253 -5.82 -6.76 -5.41
CA ALA A 253 -4.96 -6.11 -6.40
C ALA A 253 -4.75 -6.91 -7.71
N PRO A 254 -4.52 -8.24 -7.69
CA PRO A 254 -4.44 -9.04 -8.91
C PRO A 254 -5.77 -9.12 -9.67
N ILE A 255 -6.89 -9.19 -8.96
CA ILE A 255 -8.24 -9.20 -9.57
C ILE A 255 -8.47 -7.89 -10.33
N ASN A 256 -8.12 -6.77 -9.72
CA ASN A 256 -8.19 -5.46 -10.34
C ASN A 256 -7.34 -5.37 -11.62
N THR A 257 -6.14 -5.94 -11.62
CA THR A 257 -5.27 -6.00 -12.81
C THR A 257 -5.91 -6.81 -13.94
N ILE A 258 -6.56 -7.92 -13.63
CA ILE A 258 -7.29 -8.74 -14.60
C ILE A 258 -8.46 -7.95 -15.17
N VAL A 259 -9.26 -7.30 -14.33
CA VAL A 259 -10.41 -6.48 -14.74
C VAL A 259 -9.97 -5.35 -15.67
N ILE A 260 -8.91 -4.61 -15.31
CA ILE A 260 -8.34 -3.57 -16.17
C ILE A 260 -7.94 -4.17 -17.53
N SER A 261 -7.23 -5.30 -17.55
CA SER A 261 -6.74 -5.92 -18.78
C SER A 261 -7.87 -6.38 -19.71
N TYR A 262 -9.00 -6.81 -19.16
CA TYR A 262 -10.19 -7.14 -19.96
C TYR A 262 -10.89 -5.88 -20.48
N LEU A 263 -11.02 -4.86 -19.66
CA LEU A 263 -11.70 -3.62 -20.03
C LEU A 263 -10.92 -2.82 -21.07
N THR A 264 -9.59 -2.76 -20.96
CA THR A 264 -8.75 -2.05 -21.96
C THR A 264 -8.72 -2.72 -23.34
N LYS A 265 -9.05 -4.01 -23.43
CA LYS A 265 -9.19 -4.71 -24.73
C LYS A 265 -10.52 -4.44 -25.42
N ARG A 266 -11.50 -3.90 -24.72
CA ARG A 266 -12.79 -3.55 -25.32
C ARG A 266 -12.65 -2.23 -26.10
N LYS A 267 -13.17 -2.19 -27.32
CA LYS A 267 -13.24 -0.98 -28.13
C LYS A 267 -14.40 -0.07 -27.69
N GLU A 268 -15.46 -0.66 -27.15
CA GLU A 268 -16.67 0.05 -26.73
C GLU A 268 -16.64 0.41 -25.25
N ARG A 269 -17.17 1.59 -24.91
CA ARG A 269 -17.38 2.02 -23.52
C ARG A 269 -18.43 1.15 -22.83
N LEU A 270 -18.36 1.02 -21.51
CA LEU A 270 -19.38 0.33 -20.74
C LEU A 270 -20.72 1.07 -20.84
N THR A 271 -21.80 0.32 -21.10
CA THR A 271 -23.15 0.87 -21.00
C THR A 271 -23.56 1.03 -19.54
N ARG A 272 -24.52 1.91 -19.25
CA ARG A 272 -25.06 2.11 -17.90
C ARG A 272 -25.49 0.80 -17.24
N LEU A 273 -26.16 -0.09 -17.99
CA LEU A 273 -26.59 -1.39 -17.50
C LEU A 273 -25.40 -2.31 -17.17
N GLN A 274 -24.36 -2.32 -18.00
CA GLN A 274 -23.17 -3.13 -17.77
C GLN A 274 -22.38 -2.62 -16.55
N TYR A 275 -22.22 -1.29 -16.43
CA TYR A 275 -21.62 -0.69 -15.26
C TYR A 275 -22.41 -1.00 -13.98
N GLY A 276 -23.74 -0.84 -14.02
CA GLY A 276 -24.61 -1.16 -12.88
C GLY A 276 -24.52 -2.63 -12.45
N LYS A 277 -24.50 -3.57 -13.42
CA LYS A 277 -24.30 -5.01 -13.12
C LYS A 277 -22.92 -5.28 -12.52
N ALA A 278 -21.86 -4.67 -13.02
CA ALA A 278 -20.52 -4.81 -12.47
C ALA A 278 -20.42 -4.20 -11.07
N ALA A 279 -21.01 -3.04 -10.85
CA ALA A 279 -21.09 -2.41 -9.54
C ALA A 279 -21.86 -3.28 -8.54
N LEU A 280 -23.01 -3.83 -8.92
CA LEU A 280 -23.78 -4.74 -8.07
C LEU A 280 -22.98 -6.00 -7.72
N ALA A 281 -22.34 -6.63 -8.71
CA ALA A 281 -21.49 -7.80 -8.47
C ALA A 281 -20.33 -7.49 -7.52
N GLY A 282 -19.63 -6.35 -7.72
CA GLY A 282 -18.61 -5.87 -6.79
C GLY A 282 -19.13 -5.60 -5.39
N GLY A 283 -20.36 -5.06 -5.28
CA GLY A 283 -21.05 -4.83 -4.01
C GLY A 283 -21.34 -6.15 -3.25
N ILE A 284 -21.82 -7.17 -3.96
CA ILE A 284 -22.07 -8.50 -3.38
C ILE A 284 -20.76 -9.12 -2.88
N VAL A 285 -19.71 -9.08 -3.68
CA VAL A 285 -18.37 -9.58 -3.27
C VAL A 285 -17.86 -8.81 -2.05
N SER A 286 -17.99 -7.49 -2.04
CA SER A 286 -17.60 -6.65 -0.91
C SER A 286 -18.38 -6.96 0.35
N PHE A 287 -19.69 -7.26 0.23
CA PHE A 287 -20.52 -7.69 1.35
C PHE A 287 -20.07 -9.03 1.93
N VAL A 288 -19.72 -10.00 1.08
CA VAL A 288 -19.15 -11.28 1.54
C VAL A 288 -17.83 -11.06 2.29
N PHE A 289 -16.95 -10.20 1.78
CA PHE A 289 -15.72 -9.84 2.49
C PHE A 289 -15.98 -9.11 3.81
N PHE A 290 -16.99 -8.26 3.86
CA PHE A 290 -17.41 -7.64 5.12
C PHE A 290 -17.83 -8.69 6.16
N LEU A 291 -18.66 -9.66 5.77
CA LEU A 291 -19.06 -10.76 6.66
C LEU A 291 -17.84 -11.58 7.13
N ALA A 292 -16.92 -11.88 6.23
CA ALA A 292 -15.67 -12.56 6.59
C ALA A 292 -14.83 -11.75 7.58
N CYS A 293 -14.74 -10.42 7.42
CA CYS A 293 -14.07 -9.54 8.37
C CYS A 293 -14.77 -9.47 9.72
N GLN A 294 -16.11 -9.56 9.77
CA GLN A 294 -16.85 -9.54 11.03
C GLN A 294 -16.56 -10.76 11.92
N VAL A 295 -16.17 -11.87 11.30
CA VAL A 295 -15.72 -13.06 12.03
C VAL A 295 -14.20 -13.04 12.21
N GLY A 296 -13.47 -12.73 11.14
CA GLY A 296 -12.01 -12.81 11.10
C GLY A 296 -11.32 -11.78 12.00
N THR A 297 -11.82 -10.53 12.06
CA THR A 297 -11.17 -9.49 12.89
C THR A 297 -11.31 -9.78 14.39
N PRO A 298 -12.51 -10.08 14.95
CA PRO A 298 -12.60 -10.44 16.37
C PRO A 298 -11.77 -11.67 16.72
N LEU A 299 -11.80 -12.71 15.88
CA LEU A 299 -11.01 -13.92 16.08
C LEU A 299 -9.50 -13.62 16.07
N PHE A 300 -9.03 -12.82 15.11
CA PHE A 300 -7.63 -12.39 15.02
C PHE A 300 -7.21 -11.60 16.27
N VAL A 301 -8.02 -10.63 16.69
CA VAL A 301 -7.74 -9.83 17.88
C VAL A 301 -7.72 -10.71 19.13
N TRP A 302 -8.67 -11.62 19.29
CA TRP A 302 -8.74 -12.53 20.43
C TRP A 302 -7.53 -13.48 20.47
N LEU A 303 -7.06 -13.99 19.34
CA LEU A 303 -5.91 -14.89 19.28
C LEU A 303 -4.57 -14.18 19.52
N PHE A 304 -4.36 -13.03 18.89
CA PHE A 304 -3.06 -12.39 18.81
C PHE A 304 -2.91 -11.16 19.70
N TYR A 305 -4.02 -10.49 20.06
CA TYR A 305 -4.07 -9.23 20.83
C TYR A 305 -5.13 -9.31 21.95
N ARG A 306 -5.16 -10.42 22.66
CA ARG A 306 -6.19 -10.70 23.68
C ARG A 306 -6.33 -9.60 24.72
N ASN A 307 -5.22 -8.97 25.10
CA ASN A 307 -5.17 -7.85 26.04
C ASN A 307 -5.88 -6.58 25.52
N LEU A 308 -6.11 -6.46 24.23
CA LEU A 308 -6.76 -5.30 23.62
C LEU A 308 -8.22 -5.59 23.21
N TYR A 309 -8.66 -6.84 23.30
CA TYR A 309 -9.96 -7.27 22.75
C TYR A 309 -11.13 -6.44 23.28
N ASP A 310 -11.20 -6.24 24.60
CA ASP A 310 -12.28 -5.49 25.23
C ASP A 310 -12.27 -4.00 24.86
N SER A 311 -11.11 -3.43 24.66
CA SER A 311 -10.93 -2.03 24.26
C SER A 311 -11.36 -1.75 22.82
N VAL A 312 -11.25 -2.75 21.93
CA VAL A 312 -11.47 -2.54 20.48
C VAL A 312 -12.76 -3.14 19.94
N LYS A 313 -13.40 -4.09 20.65
CA LYS A 313 -14.61 -4.80 20.15
C LYS A 313 -15.74 -3.87 19.71
N GLY A 314 -15.89 -2.71 20.36
CA GLY A 314 -16.96 -1.76 20.05
C GLY A 314 -16.80 -1.02 18.71
N ILE A 315 -15.59 -0.98 18.14
CA ILE A 315 -15.33 -0.26 16.87
C ILE A 315 -15.10 -1.22 15.69
N VAL A 316 -14.96 -2.53 15.91
CA VAL A 316 -14.62 -3.52 14.87
C VAL A 316 -15.56 -3.44 13.67
N THR A 317 -16.87 -3.41 13.91
CA THR A 317 -17.87 -3.39 12.82
C THR A 317 -17.74 -2.15 11.96
N VAL A 318 -17.60 -0.98 12.58
CA VAL A 318 -17.50 0.30 11.87
C VAL A 318 -16.20 0.39 11.07
N VAL A 319 -15.09 -0.02 11.67
CA VAL A 319 -13.78 -0.02 11.02
C VAL A 319 -13.76 -1.01 9.85
N ASN A 320 -14.25 -2.24 10.02
CA ASN A 320 -14.35 -3.21 8.94
C ASN A 320 -15.20 -2.69 7.78
N LEU A 321 -16.37 -2.10 8.08
CA LEU A 321 -17.23 -1.54 7.05
C LEU A 321 -16.54 -0.40 6.30
N ALA A 322 -15.86 0.50 7.02
CA ALA A 322 -15.10 1.58 6.40
C ALA A 322 -14.00 1.06 5.46
N GLN A 323 -13.23 0.03 5.88
CA GLN A 323 -12.18 -0.57 5.05
C GLN A 323 -12.76 -1.24 3.79
N ILE A 324 -13.84 -2.00 3.94
CA ILE A 324 -14.48 -2.70 2.81
C ILE A 324 -15.12 -1.70 1.82
N LEU A 325 -15.75 -0.63 2.29
CA LEU A 325 -16.26 0.42 1.39
C LEU A 325 -15.13 1.17 0.68
N GLY A 326 -14.00 1.41 1.36
CA GLY A 326 -12.79 1.93 0.71
C GLY A 326 -12.29 1.04 -0.43
N LEU A 327 -12.24 -0.27 -0.19
CA LEU A 327 -11.89 -1.27 -1.18
C LEU A 327 -12.88 -1.33 -2.34
N TYR A 328 -14.17 -1.34 -2.05
CA TYR A 328 -15.24 -1.33 -3.04
C TYR A 328 -15.19 -0.06 -3.91
N SER A 329 -14.96 1.10 -3.31
CA SER A 329 -14.81 2.35 -4.05
C SER A 329 -13.61 2.30 -5.00
N ALA A 330 -12.50 1.70 -4.60
CA ALA A 330 -11.33 1.53 -5.45
C ALA A 330 -11.62 0.61 -6.65
N PHE A 331 -12.36 -0.48 -6.45
CA PHE A 331 -12.83 -1.35 -7.54
C PHE A 331 -13.74 -0.60 -8.52
N LEU A 332 -14.77 0.09 -8.03
CA LEU A 332 -15.67 0.91 -8.86
C LEU A 332 -14.89 1.94 -9.67
N PHE A 333 -13.88 2.52 -9.04
CA PHE A 333 -13.05 3.53 -9.67
C PHE A 333 -12.28 2.99 -10.88
N ILE A 334 -11.79 1.75 -10.79
CA ILE A 334 -11.14 1.07 -11.93
C ILE A 334 -12.09 0.92 -13.11
N LEU A 335 -13.37 0.60 -12.86
CA LEU A 335 -14.36 0.52 -13.92
C LEU A 335 -14.56 1.88 -14.59
N VAL A 336 -14.65 2.94 -13.80
CA VAL A 336 -14.88 4.32 -14.30
C VAL A 336 -13.69 4.84 -15.09
N LEU A 337 -12.46 4.51 -14.69
CA LEU A 337 -11.22 4.90 -15.40
C LEU A 337 -11.17 4.46 -16.85
N THR A 338 -11.85 3.38 -17.20
CA THR A 338 -11.81 2.86 -18.59
C THR A 338 -12.58 3.72 -19.60
N PHE A 339 -13.41 4.66 -19.13
CA PHE A 339 -14.22 5.53 -19.98
C PHE A 339 -14.31 6.99 -19.52
N THR A 340 -13.43 7.39 -18.56
CA THR A 340 -13.33 8.78 -18.10
C THR A 340 -11.88 9.27 -18.15
N ASP A 341 -11.71 10.61 -18.15
CA ASP A 341 -10.41 11.24 -18.11
C ASP A 341 -9.73 11.07 -16.76
N GLU A 342 -8.41 10.97 -16.74
CA GLU A 342 -7.57 10.84 -15.54
C GLU A 342 -7.77 12.00 -14.55
N ARG A 343 -8.21 13.18 -15.03
CA ARG A 343 -8.51 14.36 -14.18
C ARG A 343 -9.60 14.08 -13.15
N TRP A 344 -10.61 13.28 -13.50
CA TRP A 344 -11.67 12.87 -12.58
C TRP A 344 -11.14 12.01 -11.45
N GLN A 345 -10.14 11.20 -11.74
CA GLN A 345 -9.46 10.38 -10.74
C GLN A 345 -8.82 11.26 -9.68
N LEU A 346 -7.96 12.15 -10.11
CA LEU A 346 -7.25 13.03 -9.20
C LEU A 346 -8.23 13.90 -8.40
N GLY A 347 -9.24 14.48 -9.05
CA GLY A 347 -10.25 15.30 -8.39
C GLY A 347 -11.02 14.56 -7.29
N LEU A 348 -11.52 13.34 -7.59
CA LEU A 348 -12.22 12.52 -6.59
C LEU A 348 -11.30 12.06 -5.45
N GLN A 349 -10.05 11.75 -5.74
CA GLN A 349 -9.10 11.31 -4.73
C GLN A 349 -8.74 12.46 -3.78
N LEU A 350 -8.49 13.66 -4.31
CA LEU A 350 -8.22 14.85 -3.50
C LEU A 350 -9.44 15.28 -2.69
N ALA A 351 -10.64 15.25 -3.30
CA ALA A 351 -11.88 15.55 -2.59
C ALA A 351 -12.12 14.57 -1.44
N HIS A 352 -11.96 13.27 -1.68
CA HIS A 352 -12.09 12.25 -0.63
C HIS A 352 -11.07 12.47 0.49
N PHE A 353 -9.81 12.74 0.16
CA PHE A 353 -8.77 13.02 1.13
C PHE A 353 -9.09 14.26 1.97
N GLY A 354 -9.53 15.35 1.33
CA GLY A 354 -9.95 16.58 2.01
C GLY A 354 -11.15 16.35 2.95
N ILE A 355 -12.19 15.65 2.48
CA ILE A 355 -13.37 15.29 3.29
C ILE A 355 -12.97 14.43 4.47
N LEU A 356 -12.14 13.39 4.23
CA LEU A 356 -11.66 12.51 5.28
C LEU A 356 -10.98 13.30 6.40
N LEU A 357 -10.06 14.23 6.09
CA LEU A 357 -9.38 15.03 7.10
C LEU A 357 -10.34 16.03 7.78
N ALA A 358 -11.16 16.74 7.00
CA ALA A 358 -12.06 17.76 7.51
C ALA A 358 -13.10 17.20 8.48
N VAL A 359 -13.53 15.95 8.30
CA VAL A 359 -14.54 15.31 9.16
C VAL A 359 -13.90 14.48 10.27
N SER A 360 -12.82 13.72 9.96
CA SER A 360 -12.24 12.80 10.94
C SER A 360 -11.49 13.48 12.08
N ILE A 361 -10.83 14.63 11.83
CA ILE A 361 -10.09 15.34 12.88
C ILE A 361 -11.06 15.92 13.94
N PRO A 362 -12.12 16.69 13.59
CA PRO A 362 -13.10 17.15 14.59
C PRO A 362 -13.83 15.99 15.27
N ALA A 363 -14.26 14.98 14.52
CA ALA A 363 -14.95 13.82 15.08
C ALA A 363 -14.09 13.04 16.07
N ALA A 364 -12.80 12.89 15.79
CA ALA A 364 -11.84 12.27 16.71
C ALA A 364 -11.68 13.09 18.00
N LYS A 365 -11.58 14.42 17.89
CA LYS A 365 -11.50 15.31 19.08
C LYS A 365 -12.74 15.25 19.96
N MET A 366 -13.93 15.12 19.36
CA MET A 366 -15.21 15.13 20.10
C MET A 366 -15.60 13.76 20.64
N TYR A 367 -15.36 12.71 19.88
CA TYR A 367 -15.89 11.36 20.16
C TYR A 367 -14.79 10.28 20.21
N GLY A 368 -13.53 10.68 20.30
CA GLY A 368 -12.40 9.75 20.37
C GLY A 368 -12.24 8.86 19.14
N LEU A 369 -11.74 7.64 19.35
CA LEU A 369 -11.47 6.69 18.27
C LEU A 369 -12.73 6.25 17.51
N ALA A 370 -13.86 6.13 18.21
CA ALA A 370 -15.14 5.85 17.58
C ALA A 370 -15.55 6.98 16.60
N GLY A 371 -15.37 8.24 17.00
CA GLY A 371 -15.61 9.38 16.13
C GLY A 371 -14.77 9.33 14.86
N PHE A 372 -13.48 9.00 14.97
CA PHE A 372 -12.62 8.81 13.80
C PHE A 372 -13.13 7.68 12.89
N ALA A 373 -13.52 6.54 13.48
CA ALA A 373 -14.01 5.39 12.73
C ALA A 373 -15.32 5.71 11.97
N TYR A 374 -16.29 6.36 12.59
CA TYR A 374 -17.53 6.78 11.95
C TYR A 374 -17.31 7.85 10.88
N ALA A 375 -16.41 8.79 11.10
CA ALA A 375 -16.04 9.81 10.10
C ALA A 375 -15.40 9.15 8.86
N SER A 376 -14.49 8.20 9.06
CA SER A 376 -13.88 7.42 7.99
C SER A 376 -14.91 6.60 7.21
N LEU A 377 -15.89 6.02 7.91
CA LEU A 377 -17.00 5.32 7.28
C LEU A 377 -17.83 6.28 6.41
N GLY A 378 -18.22 7.44 6.94
CA GLY A 378 -18.97 8.45 6.21
C GLY A 378 -18.23 8.96 4.97
N ALA A 379 -16.94 9.25 5.09
CA ALA A 379 -16.10 9.64 3.94
C ALA A 379 -16.04 8.56 2.84
N ASN A 380 -15.95 7.28 3.22
CA ASN A 380 -15.97 6.17 2.25
C ASN A 380 -17.36 5.96 1.62
N ILE A 381 -18.46 6.15 2.36
CA ILE A 381 -19.82 6.14 1.80
C ILE A 381 -19.96 7.24 0.74
N LEU A 382 -19.55 8.45 1.05
CA LEU A 382 -19.58 9.56 0.10
C LEU A 382 -18.73 9.28 -1.14
N ARG A 383 -17.56 8.68 -0.97
CA ARG A 383 -16.69 8.29 -2.08
C ARG A 383 -17.36 7.24 -2.97
N VAL A 384 -17.95 6.19 -2.39
CA VAL A 384 -18.70 5.16 -3.15
C VAL A 384 -19.83 5.79 -3.94
N ALA A 385 -20.64 6.65 -3.30
CA ALA A 385 -21.74 7.35 -3.95
C ALA A 385 -21.24 8.23 -5.13
N ALA A 386 -20.18 9.01 -4.91
CA ALA A 386 -19.60 9.87 -5.93
C ALA A 386 -19.09 9.07 -7.15
N VAL A 387 -18.41 7.92 -6.91
CA VAL A 387 -17.91 7.07 -8.00
C VAL A 387 -19.05 6.39 -8.75
N ILE A 388 -20.11 5.94 -8.05
CA ILE A 388 -21.29 5.36 -8.70
C ILE A 388 -21.98 6.41 -9.57
N ILE A 389 -22.22 7.60 -9.05
CA ILE A 389 -22.84 8.71 -9.80
C ILE A 389 -22.01 9.06 -11.04
N LEU A 390 -20.70 9.24 -10.88
CA LEU A 390 -19.79 9.53 -11.99
C LEU A 390 -19.85 8.43 -13.06
N GLY A 391 -19.83 7.17 -12.63
CA GLY A 391 -19.91 6.03 -13.54
C GLY A 391 -21.23 5.99 -14.32
N LEU A 392 -22.37 6.23 -13.67
CA LEU A 392 -23.69 6.26 -14.32
C LEU A 392 -23.85 7.45 -15.26
N VAL A 393 -23.29 8.62 -14.92
CA VAL A 393 -23.35 9.83 -15.78
C VAL A 393 -22.47 9.68 -17.02
N LYS A 394 -21.27 9.12 -16.87
CA LYS A 394 -20.27 9.01 -17.94
C LYS A 394 -20.38 7.74 -18.77
N ALA A 395 -21.11 6.72 -18.30
CA ALA A 395 -21.36 5.51 -19.07
C ALA A 395 -22.29 5.79 -20.27
N GLN A 396 -22.08 5.06 -21.37
CA GLN A 396 -22.80 5.25 -22.63
C GLN A 396 -24.28 4.82 -22.50
N ASN A 397 -25.19 5.61 -23.12
CA ASN A 397 -26.57 5.19 -23.25
C ASN A 397 -26.67 4.06 -24.27
N GLY A 398 -27.34 2.96 -23.94
CA GLY A 398 -27.41 1.75 -24.79
C GLY A 398 -28.05 1.94 -26.19
N LYS A 399 -28.54 3.14 -26.52
CA LYS A 399 -29.08 3.49 -27.84
C LYS A 399 -28.06 4.10 -28.81
N GLU A 400 -27.01 4.75 -28.31
CA GLU A 400 -26.02 5.45 -29.14
C GLU A 400 -25.00 4.52 -29.85
N SER A 401 -24.86 3.29 -29.36
CA SER A 401 -23.91 2.29 -29.90
C SER A 401 -24.30 1.75 -31.30
N LYS A 402 -25.52 1.97 -31.76
CA LYS A 402 -25.99 1.45 -33.07
C LYS A 402 -25.90 2.45 -34.21
N ASP A 403 -25.81 3.75 -33.90
CA ASP A 403 -25.87 4.79 -34.93
C ASP A 403 -24.50 5.34 -35.39
N GLU A 404 -23.42 5.05 -34.61
CA GLU A 404 -22.04 5.50 -34.94
C GLU A 404 -21.31 4.55 -35.93
N TYR A 405 -21.91 3.44 -36.29
CA TYR A 405 -21.41 2.44 -37.26
C TYR A 405 -22.34 2.23 -38.48
N ARG A 406 -23.24 3.17 -38.76
CA ARG A 406 -23.89 3.33 -40.05
C ARG A 406 -23.37 4.58 -40.74
#